data_785a01a15593b391979dcee93d8a9d45
#
_entry.id   785a01a15593b391979dcee93d8a9d45
#
_cell.length_a   1.000
_cell.length_b   1.000
_cell.length_c   1.000
_cell.angle_alpha   90.00
_cell.angle_beta   90.00
_cell.angle_gamma   90.00
#
_symmetry.space_group_name_H-M   'P 1'
#
loop_
_entity.id
_entity.type
_entity.pdbx_description
1 polymer ?
#
loop_
_entity_poly.entity_id
_entity_poly.type
_entity_poly.pdbx_seq_one_letter_code
_entity_poly.pdbx_strand_id
1 'polypeptide(L)' 'MNPKLVKQAVAFAAEFSEQNNERIVVLVNEQNETTEVRPYLGDNFSYEQFLNALIINYSDGKKFIDIDSINSIHCYKQKI' A
#
# COMPACT_ATOMS: atom_id res chain seq x y z
N MET A 1 -12.45 -1.63 -3.88
CA MET A 1 -11.60 -2.48 -4.77
C MET A 1 -11.74 -3.94 -4.36
N ASN A 2 -11.56 -4.85 -5.29
CA ASN A 2 -11.62 -6.28 -4.99
C ASN A 2 -10.48 -6.69 -4.04
N PRO A 3 -10.76 -7.45 -2.95
CA PRO A 3 -9.71 -7.84 -2.00
C PRO A 3 -8.55 -8.61 -2.62
N LYS A 4 -8.81 -9.48 -3.60
CA LYS A 4 -7.75 -10.22 -4.30
C LYS A 4 -6.81 -9.28 -5.04
N LEU A 5 -7.37 -8.26 -5.69
CA LEU A 5 -6.59 -7.27 -6.43
C LEU A 5 -5.73 -6.45 -5.47
N VAL A 6 -6.27 -6.06 -4.33
CA VAL A 6 -5.51 -5.33 -3.30
C VAL A 6 -4.35 -6.18 -2.79
N LYS A 7 -4.59 -7.45 -2.48
CA LYS A 7 -3.55 -8.37 -2.02
C LYS A 7 -2.43 -8.52 -3.05
N GLN A 8 -2.79 -8.67 -4.32
CA GLN A 8 -1.82 -8.81 -5.41
C GLN A 8 -1.02 -7.53 -5.61
N ALA A 9 -1.68 -6.37 -5.55
CA ALA A 9 -1.01 -5.08 -5.70
C ALA A 9 -0.01 -4.83 -4.57
N VAL A 10 -0.39 -5.14 -3.34
CA VAL A 10 0.47 -5.00 -2.17
C VAL A 10 1.66 -5.96 -2.24
N ALA A 11 1.41 -7.21 -2.61
CA ALA A 11 2.47 -8.21 -2.77
C ALA A 11 3.45 -7.80 -3.87
N PHE A 12 2.94 -7.31 -4.99
CA PHE A 12 3.78 -6.80 -6.09
C PHE A 12 4.65 -5.63 -5.62
N ALA A 13 4.06 -4.69 -4.88
CA ALA A 13 4.78 -3.52 -4.38
C ALA A 13 5.94 -3.92 -3.46
N ALA A 14 5.68 -4.84 -2.54
CA ALA A 14 6.69 -5.33 -1.61
C ALA A 14 7.83 -6.04 -2.36
N GLU A 15 7.48 -6.93 -3.28
CA GLU A 15 8.43 -7.68 -4.09
C GLU A 15 9.26 -6.77 -4.99
N PHE A 16 8.61 -5.81 -5.64
CA PHE A 16 9.25 -4.86 -6.53
C PHE A 16 10.28 -3.99 -5.78
N SER A 17 9.92 -3.53 -4.60
CA SER A 17 10.80 -2.75 -3.74
C SER A 17 12.03 -3.57 -3.31
N GLU A 18 11.82 -4.83 -2.96
CA GLU A 18 12.88 -5.74 -2.52
C GLU A 18 13.87 -6.06 -3.63
N GLN A 19 13.35 -6.40 -4.82
CA GLN A 19 14.16 -6.84 -5.95
C GLN A 19 15.00 -5.73 -6.58
N ASN A 20 14.48 -4.52 -6.59
CA ASN A 20 15.11 -3.42 -7.31
C ASN A 20 16.01 -2.55 -6.43
N ASN A 21 15.96 -2.74 -5.11
CA ASN A 21 16.68 -1.92 -4.14
C ASN A 21 16.52 -0.41 -4.43
N GLU A 22 15.35 -0.02 -4.89
CA GLU A 22 15.04 1.33 -5.29
C GLU A 22 13.98 1.95 -4.39
N ARG A 23 13.86 3.27 -4.43
CA ARG A 23 12.84 3.98 -3.67
C ARG A 23 11.49 3.83 -4.37
N ILE A 24 10.73 2.84 -3.94
CA ILE A 24 9.38 2.60 -4.44
C ILE A 24 8.39 3.32 -3.54
N VAL A 25 7.48 4.05 -4.15
CA VAL A 25 6.37 4.71 -3.46
C VAL A 25 5.08 4.06 -3.92
N VAL A 26 4.21 3.77 -2.98
CA VAL A 26 2.90 3.19 -3.23
C VAL A 26 1.84 4.22 -2.86
N LEU A 27 0.96 4.52 -3.80
CA LEU A 27 -0.17 5.42 -3.57
C LEU A 27 -1.45 4.60 -3.52
N VAL A 28 -2.15 4.65 -2.41
CA VAL A 28 -3.46 4.04 -2.25
C VAL A 28 -4.49 5.16 -2.39
N ASN A 29 -5.25 5.12 -3.49
CA ASN A 29 -6.16 6.19 -3.86
C ASN A 29 -7.59 5.85 -3.48
N GLU A 30 -8.19 6.69 -2.64
CA GLU A 30 -9.60 6.72 -2.34
C GLU A 30 -10.24 7.92 -3.03
N GLN A 31 -11.56 8.07 -2.93
CA GLN A 31 -12.26 9.14 -3.63
C GLN A 31 -11.75 10.54 -3.29
N ASN A 32 -11.51 10.80 -2.00
CA ASN A 32 -11.14 12.13 -1.50
C ASN A 32 -9.76 12.16 -0.84
N GLU A 33 -9.03 11.07 -0.89
CA GLU A 33 -7.77 10.97 -0.16
C GLU A 33 -6.80 10.04 -0.89
N THR A 34 -5.53 10.40 -0.88
CA THR A 34 -4.43 9.56 -1.35
C THR A 34 -3.51 9.28 -0.17
N THR A 35 -3.28 8.00 0.10
CA THR A 35 -2.37 7.56 1.15
C THR A 35 -1.06 7.13 0.52
N GLU A 36 0.03 7.72 0.98
CA GLU A 36 1.37 7.40 0.49
C GLU A 36 2.05 6.43 1.45
N VAL A 37 2.62 5.37 0.88
CA VAL A 37 3.34 4.35 1.64
C VAL A 37 4.73 4.20 1.03
N ARG A 38 5.75 4.22 1.89
CA ARG A 38 7.16 4.15 1.47
C ARG A 38 7.83 2.93 2.08
N PRO A 39 7.77 1.76 1.40
CA PRO A 39 8.40 0.53 1.92
C PRO A 39 9.90 0.67 2.19
N TYR A 40 10.60 1.49 1.41
CA TYR A 40 12.03 1.72 1.60
C TYR A 40 12.36 2.45 2.92
N LEU A 41 11.36 3.06 3.55
CA LEU A 41 11.48 3.68 4.88
C LEU A 41 10.95 2.80 6.00
N GLY A 42 10.55 1.57 5.68
CA GLY A 42 10.06 0.61 6.64
C GLY A 42 8.53 0.53 6.75
N ASP A 43 7.80 1.32 5.97
CA ASP A 43 6.34 1.20 5.91
C ASP A 43 5.97 -0.16 5.32
N ASN A 44 4.94 -0.79 5.87
CA ASN A 44 4.49 -2.07 5.34
C ASN A 44 2.97 -2.19 5.39
N PHE A 45 2.46 -3.25 4.76
CA PHE A 45 1.04 -3.50 4.62
C PHE A 45 0.64 -4.76 5.36
N SER A 46 -0.57 -4.74 5.93
CA SER A 46 -1.26 -5.91 6.42
C SER A 46 -2.68 -5.90 5.87
N TYR A 47 -3.24 -7.06 5.59
CA TYR A 47 -4.63 -7.19 5.21
C TYR A 47 -5.39 -7.89 6.31
N GLU A 48 -6.47 -7.25 6.80
CA GLU A 48 -7.33 -7.82 7.82
C GLU A 48 -8.64 -8.28 7.19
N GLN A 49 -8.81 -9.59 7.10
CA GLN A 49 -9.95 -10.17 6.40
C GLN A 49 -11.29 -9.90 7.09
N PHE A 50 -11.33 -9.99 8.42
CA PHE A 50 -12.57 -9.79 9.16
C PHE A 50 -13.07 -8.35 9.09
N LEU A 51 -12.15 -7.40 9.02
CA LEU A 51 -12.48 -5.98 8.92
C LEU A 51 -12.59 -5.50 7.48
N ASN A 52 -12.22 -6.34 6.50
CA ASN A 52 -12.11 -5.97 5.10
C ASN A 52 -11.28 -4.68 4.96
N ALA A 53 -10.16 -4.63 5.64
CA ALA A 53 -9.33 -3.44 5.74
C ALA A 53 -7.90 -3.70 5.31
N LEU A 54 -7.33 -2.71 4.61
CA LEU A 54 -5.90 -2.62 4.38
C LEU A 54 -5.31 -1.79 5.52
N ILE A 55 -4.35 -2.35 6.21
CA ILE A 55 -3.68 -1.68 7.33
C ILE A 55 -2.29 -1.29 6.87
N ILE A 56 -1.97 -0.01 7.02
CA ILE A 56 -0.65 0.49 6.70
C ILE A 56 0.08 0.72 8.02
N ASN A 57 1.22 0.06 8.17
CA ASN A 57 2.02 0.15 9.38
C ASN A 57 3.17 1.12 9.14
N TYR A 58 3.11 2.26 9.82
CA TYR A 58 4.16 3.28 9.84
C TYR A 58 5.00 3.11 11.10
N SER A 59 6.15 3.76 11.16
CA SER A 59 7.00 3.76 12.34
C SER A 59 6.31 4.38 13.56
N ASP A 60 5.41 5.34 13.35
CA ASP A 60 4.74 6.09 14.40
C ASP A 60 3.27 5.73 14.59
N GLY A 61 2.76 4.74 13.86
CA GLY A 61 1.36 4.34 13.99
C GLY A 61 0.85 3.50 12.84
N LYS A 62 -0.47 3.39 12.76
CA LYS A 62 -1.16 2.60 11.76
C LYS A 62 -2.30 3.39 11.14
N LYS A 63 -2.58 3.11 9.87
CA LYS A 63 -3.74 3.64 9.18
C LYS A 63 -4.59 2.48 8.66
N PHE A 64 -5.89 2.55 8.92
CA PHE A 64 -6.85 1.55 8.46
C PHE A 64 -7.63 2.11 7.29
N ILE A 65 -7.67 1.38 6.19
CA ILE A 65 -8.39 1.78 4.98
C ILE A 65 -9.38 0.69 4.62
N ASP A 66 -10.65 1.06 4.47
CA ASP A 66 -11.67 0.15 3.98
C ASP A 66 -11.34 -0.24 2.54
N ILE A 67 -11.24 -1.54 2.28
CA ILE A 67 -10.91 -2.06 0.95
C ILE A 67 -11.92 -1.54 -0.09
N ASP A 68 -13.19 -1.44 0.28
CA ASP A 68 -14.23 -1.00 -0.66
C ASP A 68 -14.10 0.47 -1.04
N SER A 69 -13.40 1.27 -0.25
CA SER A 69 -13.18 2.68 -0.56
C SER A 69 -11.97 2.92 -1.48
N ILE A 70 -11.16 1.90 -1.74
CA ILE A 70 -9.97 2.03 -2.58
C ILE A 70 -10.36 2.01 -4.05
N ASN A 71 -9.99 3.05 -4.78
CA ASN A 71 -10.23 3.17 -6.21
C ASN A 71 -9.10 2.59 -7.04
N SER A 72 -7.85 2.82 -6.61
CA SER A 72 -6.67 2.34 -7.32
C SER A 72 -5.46 2.29 -6.40
N ILE A 73 -4.47 1.50 -6.78
CA ILE A 73 -3.18 1.43 -6.11
C ILE A 73 -2.12 1.64 -7.19
N HIS A 74 -1.28 2.64 -7.00
CA HIS A 74 -0.24 2.98 -7.96
C HIS A 74 1.13 2.83 -7.31
N CYS A 75 2.01 2.09 -7.98
CA CYS A 75 3.37 1.83 -7.56
C CYS A 75 4.32 2.48 -8.54
N TYR A 76 5.25 3.29 -8.05
CA TYR A 76 6.21 3.94 -8.94
C TYR A 76 7.56 4.13 -8.27
N LYS A 77 8.59 4.30 -9.09
CA LYS A 77 9.93 4.64 -8.62
C LYS A 77 10.02 6.14 -8.38
N GLN A 78 10.48 6.50 -7.19
CA GLN A 78 10.77 7.90 -6.90
C GLN A 78 12.11 8.26 -7.51
N LYS A 79 12.12 9.24 -8.39
CA LYS A 79 13.36 9.79 -8.93
C LYS A 79 14.05 10.66 -7.87
N ILE A 80 15.33 10.46 -7.74
CA ILE A 80 16.15 11.25 -6.81
C ILE A 80 16.65 12.50 -7.54
#